data_876f6ff580e3365c4433c7ab1a5ee541
#
_entry.id   876f6ff580e3365c4433c7ab1a5ee541
#
_cell.length_a   1.000
_cell.length_b   1.000
_cell.length_c   1.000
_cell.angle_alpha   90.00
_cell.angle_beta   90.00
_cell.angle_gamma   90.00
#
_symmetry.space_group_name_H-M   'P 1'
#
loop_
_entity.id
_entity.type
_entity.pdbx_description
1 polymer ?
#
loop_
_entity_poly.entity_id
_entity_poly.type
_entity_poly.pdbx_seq_one_letter_code
_entity_poly.pdbx_strand_id
1 'polypeptide(L)'
;MPTHSDTIIDQFTKQAMPFSTAPGIKDAQTLRLIVEFSGAGADDTVLDVACGPGLVVCAFARVVRHATGIDLTPAMIERARAVQAEQHVRNVTWQVGDVLPLPYADASFSIVTSRFAFHHLPDPLAVLGEMKRVCTPGGKIVLVDLTASPDPRKAAAFHRMEVLRDPSHVRALTLAELRDLFACSGLPAPRTAFYRLEVDMDGVLARSFPDPGHVGTIREMFARAVDDDGMGLGTHRVGDEIRFAYSVAVLVADKPTASGAPESRKI
;
A
#
# COMPACT_ATOMS: atom_id res chain seq x y z
N MET A 1 -0.20 -9.88 -25.85
CA MET A 1 0.58 -9.84 -24.59
C MET A 1 -0.40 -9.54 -23.47
N PRO A 2 -0.25 -10.11 -22.27
CA PRO A 2 -1.10 -9.76 -21.13
C PRO A 2 -0.98 -8.27 -20.83
N THR A 3 -2.07 -7.66 -20.37
CA THR A 3 -2.07 -6.29 -19.86
C THR A 3 -1.40 -6.24 -18.49
N HIS A 4 -1.10 -5.04 -17.98
CA HIS A 4 -0.57 -4.89 -16.62
C HIS A 4 -1.59 -5.41 -15.57
N SER A 5 -2.87 -5.14 -15.77
CA SER A 5 -3.96 -5.67 -14.93
C SER A 5 -4.00 -7.20 -14.92
N ASP A 6 -3.79 -7.86 -16.07
CA ASP A 6 -3.71 -9.33 -16.13
C ASP A 6 -2.51 -9.85 -15.31
N THR A 7 -1.37 -9.15 -15.36
CA THR A 7 -0.19 -9.50 -14.57
C THR A 7 -0.44 -9.34 -13.06
N ILE A 8 -1.12 -8.25 -12.64
CA ILE A 8 -1.54 -8.05 -11.25
C ILE A 8 -2.46 -9.19 -10.80
N ILE A 9 -3.52 -9.50 -11.57
CA ILE A 9 -4.48 -10.55 -11.22
C ILE A 9 -3.78 -11.91 -11.09
N ASP A 10 -2.91 -12.28 -12.04
CA ASP A 10 -2.18 -13.55 -11.98
C ASP A 10 -1.28 -13.62 -10.75
N GLN A 11 -0.47 -12.58 -10.52
CA GLN A 11 0.48 -12.53 -9.43
C GLN A 11 -0.20 -12.53 -8.06
N PHE A 12 -1.20 -11.68 -7.85
CA PHE A 12 -1.88 -11.57 -6.56
C PHE A 12 -2.89 -12.70 -6.31
N THR A 13 -3.35 -13.43 -7.34
CA THR A 13 -4.07 -14.69 -7.15
C THR A 13 -3.19 -15.72 -6.45
N LYS A 14 -1.95 -15.87 -6.88
CA LYS A 14 -0.96 -16.77 -6.25
C LYS A 14 -0.59 -16.32 -4.83
N GLN A 15 -0.47 -15.01 -4.62
CA GLN A 15 -0.02 -14.41 -3.37
C GLN A 15 -1.14 -14.25 -2.31
N ALA A 16 -2.42 -14.44 -2.62
CA ALA A 16 -3.53 -14.09 -1.73
C ALA A 16 -3.41 -14.73 -0.33
N MET A 17 -3.15 -16.04 -0.26
CA MET A 17 -2.98 -16.73 1.01
C MET A 17 -1.62 -16.38 1.68
N PRO A 18 -0.45 -16.53 1.01
CA PRO A 18 0.83 -16.22 1.61
C PRO A 18 0.95 -14.78 2.11
N PHE A 19 0.41 -13.82 1.36
CA PHE A 19 0.43 -12.41 1.75
C PHE A 19 -0.38 -12.17 3.04
N SER A 20 -1.58 -12.76 3.14
CA SER A 20 -2.45 -12.58 4.31
C SER A 20 -1.90 -13.20 5.59
N THR A 21 -1.00 -14.18 5.48
CA THR A 21 -0.44 -14.91 6.61
C THR A 21 0.97 -14.47 6.98
N ALA A 22 1.63 -13.66 6.13
CA ALA A 22 2.99 -13.17 6.37
C ALA A 22 3.08 -12.37 7.68
N PRO A 23 3.99 -12.72 8.62
CA PRO A 23 4.04 -12.12 9.95
C PRO A 23 4.12 -10.59 9.93
N GLY A 24 5.04 -10.03 9.13
CA GLY A 24 5.22 -8.58 9.03
C GLY A 24 4.03 -7.85 8.36
N ILE A 25 3.30 -8.51 7.46
CA ILE A 25 2.14 -7.92 6.78
C ILE A 25 0.92 -7.84 7.70
N LYS A 26 0.70 -8.88 8.52
CA LYS A 26 -0.43 -8.95 9.48
C LYS A 26 -0.08 -8.42 10.86
N ASP A 27 1.08 -7.80 11.05
CA ASP A 27 1.53 -7.30 12.33
C ASP A 27 0.53 -6.31 12.94
N ALA A 28 0.06 -6.64 14.14
CA ALA A 28 -0.99 -5.89 14.81
C ALA A 28 -0.55 -4.50 15.25
N GLN A 29 0.74 -4.30 15.55
CA GLN A 29 1.26 -3.00 15.98
C GLN A 29 1.32 -2.05 14.78
N THR A 30 1.76 -2.55 13.62
CA THR A 30 1.78 -1.80 12.37
C THR A 30 0.37 -1.42 11.92
N LEU A 31 -0.59 -2.35 11.96
CA LEU A 31 -1.98 -2.06 11.61
C LEU A 31 -2.58 -1.03 12.57
N ARG A 32 -2.30 -1.14 13.85
CA ARG A 32 -2.71 -0.15 14.87
C ARG A 32 -2.10 1.22 14.60
N LEU A 33 -0.80 1.29 14.29
CA LEU A 33 -0.14 2.55 13.93
C LEU A 33 -0.86 3.26 12.77
N ILE A 34 -1.24 2.53 11.72
CA ILE A 34 -1.94 3.11 10.56
C ILE A 34 -3.28 3.70 10.98
N VAL A 35 -4.08 2.95 11.76
CA VAL A 35 -5.40 3.37 12.22
C VAL A 35 -5.28 4.60 13.16
N GLU A 36 -4.41 4.55 14.17
CA GLU A 36 -4.20 5.64 15.12
C GLU A 36 -3.64 6.89 14.44
N PHE A 37 -2.65 6.74 13.56
CA PHE A 37 -2.03 7.87 12.87
C PHE A 37 -2.98 8.54 11.86
N SER A 38 -3.97 7.80 11.32
CA SER A 38 -5.04 8.36 10.52
C SER A 38 -5.97 9.27 11.32
N GLY A 39 -6.08 9.06 12.65
CA GLY A 39 -7.03 9.74 13.52
C GLY A 39 -8.47 9.29 13.27
N ALA A 40 -8.68 8.04 12.87
CA ALA A 40 -10.00 7.44 12.64
C ALA A 40 -10.84 7.38 13.92
N GLY A 41 -12.14 7.63 13.82
CA GLY A 41 -13.11 7.60 14.91
C GLY A 41 -14.42 6.89 14.54
N ALA A 42 -15.31 6.76 15.53
CA ALA A 42 -16.52 5.94 15.41
C ALA A 42 -17.53 6.40 14.33
N ASP A 43 -17.48 7.67 13.94
CA ASP A 43 -18.38 8.22 12.91
C ASP A 43 -17.83 8.11 11.50
N ASP A 44 -16.57 7.68 11.35
CA ASP A 44 -15.91 7.61 10.05
C ASP A 44 -16.41 6.47 9.18
N THR A 45 -16.33 6.71 7.87
CA THR A 45 -16.44 5.68 6.82
C THR A 45 -15.12 5.60 6.08
N VAL A 46 -14.61 4.38 5.90
CA VAL A 46 -13.30 4.14 5.28
C VAL A 46 -13.46 3.42 3.95
N LEU A 47 -12.67 3.84 2.95
CA LEU A 47 -12.39 3.07 1.75
C LEU A 47 -10.92 2.69 1.72
N ASP A 48 -10.62 1.40 1.59
CA ASP A 48 -9.26 0.89 1.32
C ASP A 48 -9.14 0.51 -0.16
N VAL A 49 -8.29 1.22 -0.87
CA VAL A 49 -8.08 1.11 -2.33
C VAL A 49 -6.94 0.14 -2.60
N ALA A 50 -7.19 -0.87 -3.42
CA ALA A 50 -6.35 -2.06 -3.60
C ALA A 50 -6.11 -2.75 -2.24
N CYS A 51 -7.21 -3.16 -1.60
CA CYS A 51 -7.23 -3.60 -0.21
C CYS A 51 -6.59 -4.97 0.04
N GLY A 52 -6.23 -5.71 -1.01
CA GLY A 52 -5.68 -7.05 -0.92
C GLY A 52 -6.55 -7.98 -0.05
N PRO A 53 -5.95 -8.74 0.88
CA PRO A 53 -6.68 -9.67 1.73
C PRO A 53 -7.42 -8.99 2.90
N GLY A 54 -7.63 -7.67 2.86
CA GLY A 54 -8.51 -6.93 3.76
C GLY A 54 -7.99 -6.67 5.17
N LEU A 55 -6.70 -6.82 5.43
CA LEU A 55 -6.12 -6.64 6.77
C LEU A 55 -6.31 -5.21 7.30
N VAL A 56 -6.12 -4.20 6.45
CA VAL A 56 -6.31 -2.78 6.81
C VAL A 56 -7.79 -2.48 7.02
N VAL A 57 -8.66 -2.95 6.12
CA VAL A 57 -10.13 -2.80 6.25
C VAL A 57 -10.61 -3.35 7.59
N CYS A 58 -10.19 -4.59 7.95
CA CYS A 58 -10.57 -5.21 9.21
C CYS A 58 -10.01 -4.47 10.43
N ALA A 59 -8.83 -3.88 10.32
CA ALA A 59 -8.24 -3.07 11.39
C ALA A 59 -9.05 -1.78 11.61
N PHE A 60 -9.39 -1.04 10.55
CA PHE A 60 -10.26 0.15 10.63
C PHE A 60 -11.66 -0.18 11.14
N ALA A 61 -12.27 -1.27 10.67
CA ALA A 61 -13.63 -1.65 11.06
C ALA A 61 -13.85 -1.83 12.57
N ARG A 62 -12.77 -2.00 13.35
CA ARG A 62 -12.81 -2.08 14.83
C ARG A 62 -13.08 -0.74 15.50
N VAL A 63 -12.86 0.38 14.80
CA VAL A 63 -12.92 1.74 15.38
C VAL A 63 -13.85 2.67 14.62
N VAL A 64 -14.25 2.33 13.38
CA VAL A 64 -15.08 3.19 12.52
C VAL A 64 -16.49 2.66 12.38
N ARG A 65 -17.38 3.49 11.87
CA ARG A 65 -18.77 3.11 11.58
C ARG A 65 -18.86 2.02 10.53
N HIS A 66 -18.08 2.15 9.42
CA HIS A 66 -18.07 1.20 8.32
C HIS A 66 -16.77 1.29 7.52
N ALA A 67 -16.27 0.15 7.05
CA ALA A 67 -15.11 0.08 6.19
C ALA A 67 -15.43 -0.69 4.90
N THR A 68 -14.93 -0.20 3.77
CA THR A 68 -15.09 -0.80 2.44
C THR A 68 -13.72 -1.11 1.88
N GLY A 69 -13.56 -2.28 1.28
CA GLY A 69 -12.36 -2.65 0.54
C GLY A 69 -12.69 -2.92 -0.93
N ILE A 70 -11.88 -2.37 -1.82
CA ILE A 70 -11.91 -2.66 -3.26
C ILE A 70 -10.56 -3.21 -3.70
N ASP A 71 -10.60 -4.30 -4.49
CA ASP A 71 -9.40 -4.89 -5.09
C ASP A 71 -9.71 -5.45 -6.47
N LEU A 72 -8.75 -5.36 -7.39
CA LEU A 72 -8.89 -5.87 -8.75
C LEU A 72 -8.95 -7.40 -8.79
N THR A 73 -8.31 -8.07 -7.82
CA THR A 73 -8.08 -9.51 -7.79
C THR A 73 -9.19 -10.24 -7.03
N PRO A 74 -10.05 -11.06 -7.68
CA PRO A 74 -11.12 -11.79 -7.00
C PRO A 74 -10.61 -12.68 -5.85
N ALA A 75 -9.46 -13.34 -6.01
CA ALA A 75 -8.86 -14.19 -4.97
C ALA A 75 -8.47 -13.39 -3.71
N MET A 76 -8.05 -12.12 -3.86
CA MET A 76 -7.80 -11.22 -2.72
C MET A 76 -9.11 -10.93 -1.97
N ILE A 77 -10.19 -10.62 -2.66
CA ILE A 77 -11.50 -10.36 -2.03
C ILE A 77 -12.07 -11.63 -1.37
N GLU A 78 -11.87 -12.80 -1.96
CA GLU A 78 -12.24 -14.07 -1.32
C GLU A 78 -11.44 -14.26 -0.01
N ARG A 79 -10.13 -14.01 -0.04
CA ARG A 79 -9.31 -14.07 1.16
C ARG A 79 -9.71 -13.02 2.20
N ALA A 80 -10.08 -11.81 1.77
CA ALA A 80 -10.56 -10.75 2.66
C ALA A 80 -11.83 -11.16 3.42
N ARG A 81 -12.76 -11.86 2.77
CA ARG A 81 -13.95 -12.42 3.44
C ARG A 81 -13.58 -13.47 4.48
N ALA A 82 -12.58 -14.30 4.21
CA ALA A 82 -12.09 -15.28 5.18
C ALA A 82 -11.43 -14.58 6.39
N VAL A 83 -10.57 -13.57 6.14
CA VAL A 83 -9.95 -12.75 7.20
C VAL A 83 -11.01 -12.03 8.04
N GLN A 84 -12.05 -11.49 7.41
CA GLN A 84 -13.20 -10.89 8.10
C GLN A 84 -13.86 -11.87 9.05
N ALA A 85 -14.13 -13.09 8.60
CA ALA A 85 -14.75 -14.13 9.41
C ALA A 85 -13.83 -14.56 10.58
N GLU A 86 -12.53 -14.77 10.31
CA GLU A 86 -11.52 -15.07 11.33
C GLU A 86 -11.43 -14.00 12.42
N GLN A 87 -11.58 -12.72 12.03
CA GLN A 87 -11.50 -11.57 12.94
C GLN A 87 -12.84 -11.14 13.55
N HIS A 88 -13.95 -11.81 13.19
CA HIS A 88 -15.30 -11.53 13.67
C HIS A 88 -15.79 -10.09 13.43
N VAL A 89 -15.36 -9.45 12.32
CA VAL A 89 -15.76 -8.09 11.95
C VAL A 89 -17.04 -8.13 11.13
N ARG A 90 -17.99 -7.20 11.35
CA ARG A 90 -19.31 -7.24 10.69
C ARG A 90 -19.63 -6.01 9.85
N ASN A 91 -19.00 -4.87 10.11
CA ASN A 91 -19.26 -3.58 9.48
C ASN A 91 -18.31 -3.34 8.29
N VAL A 92 -18.22 -4.32 7.37
CA VAL A 92 -17.36 -4.24 6.19
C VAL A 92 -18.12 -4.57 4.92
N THR A 93 -17.69 -3.98 3.80
CA THR A 93 -18.12 -4.29 2.44
C THR A 93 -16.92 -4.59 1.56
N TRP A 94 -17.06 -5.58 0.67
CA TRP A 94 -16.02 -5.99 -0.26
C TRP A 94 -16.49 -5.84 -1.69
N GLN A 95 -15.64 -5.28 -2.55
CA GLN A 95 -15.90 -5.11 -3.97
C GLN A 95 -14.72 -5.61 -4.80
N VAL A 96 -14.99 -6.38 -5.83
CA VAL A 96 -14.02 -6.63 -6.91
C VAL A 96 -14.14 -5.50 -7.92
N GLY A 97 -13.05 -4.81 -8.22
CA GLY A 97 -13.06 -3.70 -9.17
C GLY A 97 -11.72 -3.03 -9.32
N ASP A 98 -11.59 -2.25 -10.40
CA ASP A 98 -10.40 -1.45 -10.66
C ASP A 98 -10.39 -0.19 -9.78
N VAL A 99 -9.19 0.36 -9.61
CA VAL A 99 -8.96 1.61 -8.87
C VAL A 99 -9.03 2.85 -9.79
N LEU A 100 -9.13 2.66 -11.10
CA LEU A 100 -9.25 3.71 -12.13
C LEU A 100 -10.32 3.36 -13.19
N PRO A 101 -11.49 4.04 -13.16
CA PRO A 101 -11.98 4.92 -12.08
C PRO A 101 -12.53 4.13 -10.88
N LEU A 102 -12.51 4.74 -9.71
CA LEU A 102 -13.19 4.17 -8.54
C LEU A 102 -14.72 4.22 -8.73
N PRO A 103 -15.47 3.11 -8.51
CA PRO A 103 -16.91 3.04 -8.77
C PRO A 103 -17.76 3.66 -7.64
N TYR A 104 -17.30 4.77 -7.07
CA TYR A 104 -17.96 5.48 -5.99
C TYR A 104 -18.20 6.94 -6.36
N ALA A 105 -19.28 7.52 -5.83
CA ALA A 105 -19.58 8.93 -6.01
C ALA A 105 -18.53 9.82 -5.31
N ASP A 106 -18.45 11.07 -5.71
CA ASP A 106 -17.63 12.08 -5.05
C ASP A 106 -18.00 12.20 -3.58
N ALA A 107 -17.01 12.43 -2.72
CA ALA A 107 -17.20 12.69 -1.30
C ALA A 107 -18.02 11.61 -0.56
N SER A 108 -17.76 10.33 -0.84
CA SER A 108 -18.47 9.18 -0.26
C SER A 108 -17.85 8.66 1.05
N PHE A 109 -16.58 8.93 1.31
CA PHE A 109 -15.84 8.39 2.45
C PHE A 109 -15.11 9.48 3.22
N SER A 110 -15.10 9.40 4.56
CA SER A 110 -14.35 10.34 5.38
C SER A 110 -12.86 10.02 5.46
N ILE A 111 -12.47 8.76 5.22
CA ILE A 111 -11.08 8.32 5.14
C ILE A 111 -10.93 7.45 3.90
N VAL A 112 -9.91 7.73 3.07
CA VAL A 112 -9.55 6.88 1.93
C VAL A 112 -8.09 6.47 2.11
N THR A 113 -7.85 5.16 2.16
CA THR A 113 -6.52 4.59 2.42
C THR A 113 -6.08 3.67 1.30
N SER A 114 -4.77 3.46 1.19
CA SER A 114 -4.17 2.41 0.36
C SER A 114 -2.86 1.97 1.00
N ARG A 115 -2.59 0.66 1.02
CA ARG A 115 -1.37 0.10 1.60
C ARG A 115 -0.71 -0.90 0.67
N PHE A 116 0.58 -0.69 0.36
CA PHE A 116 1.39 -1.57 -0.48
C PHE A 116 0.85 -1.79 -1.89
N ALA A 117 0.29 -0.73 -2.50
CA ALA A 117 -0.27 -0.78 -3.83
C ALA A 117 0.37 0.21 -4.80
N PHE A 118 0.84 1.36 -4.34
CA PHE A 118 1.31 2.43 -5.22
C PHE A 118 2.55 2.05 -6.04
N HIS A 119 3.40 1.16 -5.51
CA HIS A 119 4.53 0.64 -6.25
C HIS A 119 4.16 -0.34 -7.38
N HIS A 120 2.89 -0.74 -7.49
CA HIS A 120 2.33 -1.52 -8.59
C HIS A 120 1.57 -0.67 -9.62
N LEU A 121 1.34 0.62 -9.35
CA LEU A 121 0.50 1.46 -10.20
C LEU A 121 1.32 2.11 -11.33
N PRO A 122 0.89 1.98 -12.61
CA PRO A 122 1.49 2.72 -13.72
C PRO A 122 1.27 4.23 -13.62
N ASP A 123 0.14 4.66 -13.08
CA ASP A 123 -0.21 6.08 -12.84
C ASP A 123 -0.68 6.31 -11.39
N PRO A 124 0.25 6.41 -10.44
CA PRO A 124 -0.08 6.64 -9.05
C PRO A 124 -0.73 8.00 -8.78
N LEU A 125 -0.47 9.00 -9.64
CA LEU A 125 -1.07 10.33 -9.51
C LEU A 125 -2.57 10.29 -9.83
N ALA A 126 -2.98 9.58 -10.89
CA ALA A 126 -4.38 9.40 -11.24
C ALA A 126 -5.14 8.67 -10.13
N VAL A 127 -4.55 7.61 -9.55
CA VAL A 127 -5.18 6.87 -8.43
C VAL A 127 -5.33 7.76 -7.19
N LEU A 128 -4.31 8.55 -6.84
CA LEU A 128 -4.41 9.51 -5.73
C LEU A 128 -5.48 10.58 -6.01
N GLY A 129 -5.65 11.00 -7.28
CA GLY A 129 -6.73 11.88 -7.74
C GLY A 129 -8.11 11.28 -7.48
N GLU A 130 -8.31 10.01 -7.80
CA GLU A 130 -9.55 9.27 -7.52
C GLU A 130 -9.79 9.09 -6.01
N MET A 131 -8.75 8.74 -5.23
CA MET A 131 -8.84 8.70 -3.78
C MET A 131 -9.29 10.06 -3.22
N LYS A 132 -8.71 11.16 -3.72
CA LYS A 132 -9.14 12.53 -3.35
C LYS A 132 -10.58 12.81 -3.79
N ARG A 133 -11.01 12.40 -4.97
CA ARG A 133 -12.37 12.63 -5.47
C ARG A 133 -13.41 12.00 -4.54
N VAL A 134 -13.22 10.71 -4.20
CA VAL A 134 -14.19 9.97 -3.38
C VAL A 134 -14.10 10.30 -1.88
N CYS A 135 -13.04 10.96 -1.44
CA CYS A 135 -12.90 11.45 -0.06
C CYS A 135 -13.77 12.70 0.17
N THR A 136 -14.40 12.82 1.33
CA THR A 136 -15.18 14.01 1.72
C THR A 136 -14.28 15.23 1.92
N PRO A 137 -14.77 16.47 1.70
CA PRO A 137 -14.07 17.66 2.18
C PRO A 137 -13.82 17.58 3.68
N GLY A 138 -12.61 17.90 4.13
CA GLY A 138 -12.18 17.73 5.52
C GLY A 138 -11.87 16.27 5.91
N GLY A 139 -12.10 15.31 5.02
CA GLY A 139 -11.72 13.92 5.22
C GLY A 139 -10.21 13.68 5.04
N LYS A 140 -9.76 12.45 5.19
CA LYS A 140 -8.33 12.11 5.21
C LYS A 140 -7.94 11.16 4.09
N ILE A 141 -6.78 11.40 3.50
CA ILE A 141 -6.10 10.49 2.59
C ILE A 141 -4.93 9.86 3.34
N VAL A 142 -4.89 8.53 3.37
CA VAL A 142 -3.85 7.74 4.05
C VAL A 142 -3.14 6.88 3.02
N LEU A 143 -1.86 7.13 2.80
CA LEU A 143 -1.02 6.35 1.90
C LEU A 143 0.07 5.65 2.69
N VAL A 144 0.15 4.33 2.56
CA VAL A 144 1.18 3.51 3.21
C VAL A 144 1.91 2.71 2.15
N ASP A 145 3.18 3.00 1.92
CA ASP A 145 3.93 2.27 0.90
C ASP A 145 5.42 2.15 1.22
N LEU A 146 6.06 1.25 0.49
CA LEU A 146 7.51 1.08 0.48
C LEU A 146 8.17 2.37 -0.02
N THR A 147 9.31 2.72 0.57
CA THR A 147 10.13 3.84 0.09
C THR A 147 11.45 3.35 -0.46
N ALA A 148 11.76 3.76 -1.69
CA ALA A 148 13.10 3.57 -2.25
C ALA A 148 14.11 4.50 -1.59
N SER A 149 15.39 4.10 -1.62
CA SER A 149 16.50 4.96 -1.19
C SER A 149 16.54 6.26 -2.01
N PRO A 150 16.89 7.41 -1.41
CA PRO A 150 17.18 8.62 -2.16
C PRO A 150 18.43 8.52 -3.03
N ASP A 151 19.32 7.54 -2.76
CA ASP A 151 20.45 7.24 -3.64
C ASP A 151 19.92 6.53 -4.91
N PRO A 152 20.09 7.13 -6.11
CA PRO A 152 19.55 6.59 -7.35
C PRO A 152 20.15 5.23 -7.73
N ARG A 153 21.38 4.92 -7.31
CA ARG A 153 22.02 3.62 -7.57
C ARG A 153 21.35 2.53 -6.74
N LYS A 154 21.13 2.80 -5.44
CA LYS A 154 20.43 1.88 -4.53
C LYS A 154 18.97 1.69 -4.97
N ALA A 155 18.29 2.77 -5.32
CA ALA A 155 16.92 2.72 -5.84
C ALA A 155 16.81 1.87 -7.11
N ALA A 156 17.74 2.02 -8.07
CA ALA A 156 17.76 1.22 -9.30
C ALA A 156 18.03 -0.26 -9.02
N ALA A 157 18.95 -0.57 -8.11
CA ALA A 157 19.24 -1.96 -7.72
C ALA A 157 18.03 -2.60 -7.01
N PHE A 158 17.38 -1.87 -6.10
CA PHE A 158 16.15 -2.28 -5.44
C PHE A 158 15.03 -2.55 -6.45
N HIS A 159 14.77 -1.61 -7.35
CA HIS A 159 13.77 -1.77 -8.41
C HIS A 159 14.03 -3.01 -9.28
N ARG A 160 15.28 -3.23 -9.70
CA ARG A 160 15.65 -4.42 -10.47
C ARG A 160 15.34 -5.72 -9.71
N MET A 161 15.67 -5.78 -8.43
CA MET A 161 15.38 -6.94 -7.59
C MET A 161 13.87 -7.19 -7.49
N GLU A 162 13.08 -6.13 -7.24
CA GLU A 162 11.64 -6.22 -7.12
C GLU A 162 10.96 -6.70 -8.42
N VAL A 163 11.37 -6.20 -9.59
CA VAL A 163 10.83 -6.64 -10.90
C VAL A 163 11.17 -8.11 -11.17
N LEU A 164 12.35 -8.58 -10.78
CA LEU A 164 12.71 -10.01 -10.90
C LEU A 164 11.88 -10.88 -9.95
N ARG A 165 11.54 -10.36 -8.77
CA ARG A 165 10.76 -11.05 -7.75
C ARG A 165 9.26 -11.07 -8.05
N ASP A 166 8.74 -9.96 -8.57
CA ASP A 166 7.31 -9.73 -8.77
C ASP A 166 7.11 -8.95 -10.08
N PRO A 167 6.64 -9.60 -11.14
CA PRO A 167 6.49 -8.97 -12.46
C PRO A 167 5.40 -7.89 -12.49
N SER A 168 4.55 -7.78 -11.45
CA SER A 168 3.57 -6.71 -11.33
C SER A 168 4.14 -5.43 -10.72
N HIS A 169 5.38 -5.46 -10.20
CA HIS A 169 6.06 -4.29 -9.63
C HIS A 169 6.38 -3.27 -10.72
N VAL A 170 5.91 -2.04 -10.56
CA VAL A 170 6.23 -0.92 -11.47
C VAL A 170 7.43 -0.15 -10.93
N ARG A 171 7.31 0.48 -9.77
CA ARG A 171 8.40 1.23 -9.13
C ARG A 171 8.06 1.66 -7.71
N ALA A 172 8.93 1.37 -6.75
CA ALA A 172 8.85 2.01 -5.44
C ALA A 172 9.33 3.46 -5.54
N LEU A 173 8.56 4.38 -4.99
CA LEU A 173 8.86 5.81 -4.98
C LEU A 173 9.75 6.15 -3.79
N THR A 174 10.59 7.17 -3.93
CA THR A 174 11.27 7.77 -2.78
C THR A 174 10.27 8.54 -1.91
N LEU A 175 10.64 8.84 -0.67
CA LEU A 175 9.79 9.66 0.20
C LEU A 175 9.49 11.05 -0.40
N ALA A 176 10.46 11.64 -1.10
CA ALA A 176 10.26 12.92 -1.78
C ALA A 176 9.19 12.80 -2.87
N GLU A 177 9.30 11.80 -3.74
CA GLU A 177 8.32 11.56 -4.81
C GLU A 177 6.93 11.24 -4.25
N LEU A 178 6.81 10.48 -3.14
CA LEU A 178 5.53 10.25 -2.48
C LEU A 178 4.90 11.55 -1.98
N ARG A 179 5.69 12.47 -1.42
CA ARG A 179 5.21 13.79 -1.00
C ARG A 179 4.81 14.66 -2.18
N ASP A 180 5.56 14.58 -3.29
CA ASP A 180 5.26 15.31 -4.52
C ASP A 180 3.93 14.86 -5.14
N LEU A 181 3.54 13.57 -5.02
CA LEU A 181 2.21 13.11 -5.43
C LEU A 181 1.09 13.87 -4.70
N PHE A 182 1.21 14.10 -3.38
CA PHE A 182 0.24 14.89 -2.62
C PHE A 182 0.19 16.33 -3.12
N ALA A 183 1.33 16.97 -3.31
CA ALA A 183 1.41 18.33 -3.81
C ALA A 183 0.80 18.46 -5.23
N CYS A 184 1.15 17.55 -6.15
CA CYS A 184 0.61 17.51 -7.52
C CYS A 184 -0.90 17.25 -7.54
N SER A 185 -1.44 16.52 -6.55
CA SER A 185 -2.87 16.30 -6.39
C SER A 185 -3.59 17.50 -5.74
N GLY A 186 -2.86 18.57 -5.37
CA GLY A 186 -3.42 19.71 -4.64
C GLY A 186 -3.89 19.32 -3.23
N LEU A 187 -3.22 18.38 -2.58
CA LEU A 187 -3.36 18.05 -1.17
C LEU A 187 -2.26 18.78 -0.38
N PRO A 188 -2.49 19.11 0.91
CA PRO A 188 -1.46 19.68 1.74
C PRO A 188 -0.33 18.68 1.99
N ALA A 189 0.81 19.17 2.46
CA ALA A 189 1.94 18.34 2.85
C ALA A 189 1.50 17.31 3.89
N PRO A 190 1.70 15.99 3.66
CA PRO A 190 1.24 14.95 4.57
C PRO A 190 2.08 14.90 5.85
N ARG A 191 1.43 14.66 6.98
CA ARG A 191 2.11 14.15 8.18
C ARG A 191 2.68 12.77 7.85
N THR A 192 3.85 12.46 8.38
CA THR A 192 4.56 11.23 8.01
C THR A 192 5.02 10.48 9.24
N ALA A 193 4.74 9.18 9.31
CA ALA A 193 5.33 8.23 10.24
C ALA A 193 6.04 7.13 9.45
N PHE A 194 6.89 6.36 10.12
CA PHE A 194 7.67 5.30 9.48
C PHE A 194 7.67 4.04 10.32
N TYR A 195 7.81 2.91 9.64
CA TYR A 195 8.18 1.65 10.26
C TYR A 195 9.07 0.84 9.32
N ARG A 196 9.70 -0.19 9.87
CA ARG A 196 10.49 -1.14 9.09
C ARG A 196 9.72 -2.45 9.00
N LEU A 197 9.60 -2.97 7.80
CA LEU A 197 9.05 -4.29 7.56
C LEU A 197 10.21 -5.27 7.43
N GLU A 198 10.55 -5.89 8.57
CA GLU A 198 11.63 -6.90 8.65
C GLU A 198 11.18 -8.21 8.00
N VAL A 199 12.02 -8.73 7.12
CA VAL A 199 11.77 -9.96 6.37
C VAL A 199 13.05 -10.76 6.15
N ASP A 200 12.90 -12.04 5.87
CA ASP A 200 13.98 -12.89 5.40
C ASP A 200 13.84 -13.12 3.88
N MET A 201 14.97 -13.29 3.20
CA MET A 201 15.02 -13.45 1.76
C MET A 201 14.26 -14.70 1.29
N ASP A 202 14.46 -15.84 1.95
CA ASP A 202 13.83 -17.09 1.52
C ASP A 202 12.32 -17.06 1.70
N GLY A 203 11.84 -16.49 2.80
CA GLY A 203 10.42 -16.28 3.05
C GLY A 203 9.79 -15.33 2.04
N VAL A 204 10.49 -14.26 1.62
CA VAL A 204 10.00 -13.36 0.56
C VAL A 204 9.91 -14.09 -0.77
N LEU A 205 10.95 -14.83 -1.18
CA LEU A 205 10.95 -15.59 -2.42
C LEU A 205 9.85 -16.65 -2.45
N ALA A 206 9.65 -17.37 -1.35
CA ALA A 206 8.61 -18.41 -1.25
C ALA A 206 7.18 -17.82 -1.40
N ARG A 207 6.97 -16.58 -0.97
CA ARG A 207 5.65 -15.91 -1.04
C ARG A 207 5.39 -15.19 -2.37
N SER A 208 6.45 -14.84 -3.10
CA SER A 208 6.33 -13.98 -4.29
C SER A 208 6.17 -14.76 -5.59
N PHE A 209 6.48 -16.05 -5.61
CA PHE A 209 6.44 -16.90 -6.80
C PHE A 209 7.20 -16.30 -8.00
N PRO A 210 8.47 -15.90 -7.84
CA PRO A 210 9.27 -15.39 -8.95
C PRO A 210 9.48 -16.46 -10.01
N ASP A 211 9.79 -16.04 -11.23
CA ASP A 211 10.25 -16.98 -12.27
C ASP A 211 11.46 -17.76 -11.74
N PRO A 212 11.45 -19.12 -11.80
CA PRO A 212 12.56 -19.94 -11.33
C PRO A 212 13.93 -19.55 -11.92
N GLY A 213 13.96 -19.03 -13.15
CA GLY A 213 15.16 -18.53 -13.79
C GLY A 213 15.75 -17.27 -13.14
N HIS A 214 14.94 -16.52 -12.39
CA HIS A 214 15.38 -15.29 -11.71
C HIS A 214 15.90 -15.54 -10.29
N VAL A 215 15.53 -16.65 -9.64
CA VAL A 215 15.83 -16.91 -8.22
C VAL A 215 17.33 -16.84 -7.92
N GLY A 216 18.17 -17.43 -8.79
CA GLY A 216 19.64 -17.38 -8.64
C GLY A 216 20.16 -15.94 -8.64
N THR A 217 19.71 -15.13 -9.59
CA THR A 217 20.11 -13.71 -9.70
C THR A 217 19.67 -12.91 -8.49
N ILE A 218 18.44 -13.13 -7.99
CA ILE A 218 17.94 -12.43 -6.77
C ILE A 218 18.80 -12.80 -5.57
N ARG A 219 19.13 -14.08 -5.38
CA ARG A 219 20.00 -14.54 -4.29
C ARG A 219 21.39 -13.92 -4.35
N GLU A 220 22.00 -13.81 -5.54
CA GLU A 220 23.27 -13.14 -5.73
C GLU A 220 23.21 -11.64 -5.39
N MET A 221 22.13 -10.95 -5.76
CA MET A 221 21.94 -9.54 -5.43
C MET A 221 21.88 -9.35 -3.91
N PHE A 222 21.14 -10.19 -3.19
CA PHE A 222 21.08 -10.14 -1.73
C PHE A 222 22.42 -10.52 -1.08
N ALA A 223 23.13 -11.53 -1.59
CA ALA A 223 24.43 -11.92 -1.07
C ALA A 223 25.46 -10.77 -1.14
N ARG A 224 25.47 -10.01 -2.24
CA ARG A 224 26.31 -8.79 -2.39
C ARG A 224 25.86 -7.68 -1.46
N ALA A 225 24.55 -7.48 -1.33
CA ALA A 225 24.00 -6.41 -0.50
C ALA A 225 24.27 -6.59 1.00
N VAL A 226 24.70 -7.78 1.46
CA VAL A 226 25.20 -7.98 2.83
C VAL A 226 26.46 -7.14 3.09
N ASP A 227 27.32 -6.98 2.08
CA ASP A 227 28.60 -6.30 2.22
C ASP A 227 28.51 -4.78 1.95
N ASP A 228 27.68 -4.37 0.97
CA ASP A 228 27.67 -3.01 0.46
C ASP A 228 26.35 -2.24 0.65
N ASP A 229 25.30 -2.93 1.13
CA ASP A 229 23.93 -2.42 1.19
C ASP A 229 23.48 -1.77 -0.13
N GLY A 230 23.90 -2.38 -1.25
CA GLY A 230 23.69 -1.81 -2.59
C GLY A 230 22.24 -1.59 -3.01
N MET A 231 21.26 -2.13 -2.26
CA MET A 231 19.83 -1.92 -2.46
C MET A 231 19.21 -0.96 -1.43
N GLY A 232 19.97 -0.54 -0.40
CA GLY A 232 19.45 0.36 0.65
C GLY A 232 18.42 -0.29 1.58
N LEU A 233 18.47 -1.60 1.73
CA LEU A 233 17.52 -2.39 2.53
C LEU A 233 18.07 -2.77 3.92
N GLY A 234 19.31 -2.39 4.23
CA GLY A 234 20.00 -2.79 5.47
C GLY A 234 20.20 -4.31 5.53
N THR A 235 20.55 -4.90 4.40
CA THR A 235 20.72 -6.35 4.25
C THR A 235 21.87 -6.86 5.13
N HIS A 236 21.62 -7.92 5.90
CA HIS A 236 22.60 -8.50 6.82
C HIS A 236 22.37 -10.00 7.01
N ARG A 237 23.33 -10.70 7.64
CA ARG A 237 23.19 -12.12 7.98
C ARG A 237 22.80 -12.31 9.44
N VAL A 238 21.93 -13.28 9.68
CA VAL A 238 21.60 -13.82 11.00
C VAL A 238 21.74 -15.34 10.92
N GLY A 239 22.88 -15.87 11.36
CA GLY A 239 23.25 -17.26 11.07
C GLY A 239 23.37 -17.50 9.57
N ASP A 240 22.66 -18.46 9.05
CA ASP A 240 22.64 -18.78 7.62
C ASP A 240 21.59 -17.96 6.82
N GLU A 241 20.70 -17.25 7.52
CA GLU A 241 19.65 -16.45 6.88
C GLU A 241 20.18 -15.09 6.42
N ILE A 242 19.70 -14.64 5.27
CA ILE A 242 19.83 -13.24 4.83
C ILE A 242 18.54 -12.51 5.20
N ARG A 243 18.68 -11.48 6.03
CA ARG A 243 17.57 -10.60 6.46
C ARG A 243 17.74 -9.20 5.93
N PHE A 244 16.63 -8.53 5.76
CA PHE A 244 16.58 -7.15 5.30
C PHE A 244 15.27 -6.49 5.75
N ALA A 245 15.15 -5.18 5.57
CA ALA A 245 13.91 -4.49 5.89
C ALA A 245 13.51 -3.51 4.81
N TYR A 246 12.26 -3.58 4.40
CA TYR A 246 11.66 -2.49 3.64
C TYR A 246 11.42 -1.29 4.55
N SER A 247 11.84 -0.11 4.11
CA SER A 247 11.42 1.14 4.73
C SER A 247 10.00 1.47 4.25
N VAL A 248 9.09 1.71 5.20
CA VAL A 248 7.70 2.01 4.90
C VAL A 248 7.33 3.38 5.47
N ALA A 249 6.72 4.23 4.63
CA ALA A 249 6.15 5.49 5.05
C ALA A 249 4.63 5.38 5.20
N VAL A 250 4.10 5.99 6.26
CA VAL A 250 2.68 6.23 6.48
C VAL A 250 2.45 7.73 6.31
N LEU A 251 1.77 8.13 5.25
CA LEU A 251 1.50 9.53 4.92
C LEU A 251 0.02 9.83 5.11
N VAL A 252 -0.30 10.88 5.84
CA VAL A 252 -1.69 11.30 6.10
C VAL A 252 -1.85 12.78 5.80
N ALA A 253 -2.77 13.11 4.91
CA ALA A 253 -3.16 14.49 4.62
C ALA A 253 -4.68 14.68 4.74
N ASP A 254 -5.09 15.82 5.26
CA ASP A 254 -6.49 16.22 5.28
C ASP A 254 -6.88 16.80 3.91
N LYS A 255 -7.98 16.33 3.32
CA LYS A 255 -8.53 16.95 2.13
C LYS A 255 -9.08 18.33 2.50
N PRO A 256 -8.67 19.43 1.82
CA PRO A 256 -9.19 20.74 2.11
C PRO A 256 -10.72 20.77 2.09
N THR A 257 -11.32 21.50 3.03
CA THR A 257 -12.74 21.86 2.97
C THR A 257 -12.94 22.81 1.79
N ALA A 258 -14.05 22.70 1.08
CA ALA A 258 -14.37 23.70 0.06
C ALA A 258 -14.38 25.08 0.74
N SER A 259 -13.42 25.93 0.40
CA SER A 259 -13.44 27.33 0.87
C SER A 259 -14.74 27.95 0.38
N GLY A 260 -15.58 28.43 1.31
CA GLY A 260 -16.75 29.23 0.98
C GLY A 260 -16.35 30.33 -0.01
N ALA A 261 -17.12 30.48 -1.08
CA ALA A 261 -16.99 31.63 -1.94
C ALA A 261 -16.95 32.90 -1.08
N PRO A 262 -16.08 33.87 -1.35
CA PRO A 262 -16.06 35.12 -0.58
C PRO A 262 -17.47 35.74 -0.66
N GLU A 263 -18.09 35.93 0.52
CA GLU A 263 -19.31 36.71 0.61
C GLU A 263 -19.08 38.02 -0.13
N SER A 264 -19.81 38.20 -1.26
CA SER A 264 -19.86 39.46 -1.95
C SER A 264 -20.39 40.49 -0.95
N ARG A 265 -19.49 41.26 -0.33
CA ARG A 265 -19.87 42.49 0.38
C ARG A 265 -20.69 43.35 -0.59
N LYS A 266 -21.99 43.36 -0.43
CA LYS A 266 -22.85 44.43 -0.98
C LYS A 266 -22.43 45.71 -0.31
N ILE A 267 -21.89 46.61 -1.13
CA ILE A 267 -21.71 48.04 -0.80
C ILE A 267 -23.07 48.71 -0.93
#